data_79c0aaa03ad634d801e3d7df2634b238
#
_entry.id   79c0aaa03ad634d801e3d7df2634b238
#
_cell.length_a   1.000
_cell.length_b   1.000
_cell.length_c   1.000
_cell.angle_alpha   90.00
_cell.angle_beta   90.00
_cell.angle_gamma   90.00
#
_symmetry.space_group_name_H-M   'P 1'
#
loop_
_entity.id
_entity.type
_entity.pdbx_description
1 polymer ?
#
loop_
_entity_poly.entity_id
_entity_poly.type
_entity_poly.pdbx_seq_one_letter_code
_entity_poly.pdbx_strand_id
1 'polypeptide(L)'
;VVPVLSKRLAEEGDEAGKSFFARARGVSLVVLVIVSVLGVLFARQLTELWAGGYVDDVPKFEMTVTMTRVMFPYIFFMGTAALGMAALNAKKHFAVAAFAPALFSVGIVGAAIAWRDPLALAVGVLADGVMQVIAQFPALKRIGYTELPKIDFKDPHVREMLKRILPMTFGLGVYYVDLVLSRRFLSELGEGAQSWFSWASRLCDLPQGIFVMAISSATLP
;
A
#
# COMPACT_ATOMS: atom_id res chain seq x y z
N VAL A 1 -0.71 10.12 9.55
CA VAL A 1 -1.16 11.37 8.88
C VAL A 1 -2.48 11.86 9.46
N VAL A 2 -3.56 11.05 9.47
CA VAL A 2 -4.91 11.47 9.89
C VAL A 2 -4.94 12.16 11.26
N PRO A 3 -4.38 11.59 12.36
CA PRO A 3 -4.47 12.24 13.67
C PRO A 3 -3.80 13.61 13.73
N VAL A 4 -2.62 13.75 13.09
CA VAL A 4 -1.89 15.03 13.07
C VAL A 4 -2.63 16.06 12.20
N LEU A 5 -3.14 15.64 11.05
CA LEU A 5 -3.91 16.50 10.16
C LEU A 5 -5.22 16.97 10.82
N SER A 6 -5.99 16.06 11.42
CA SER A 6 -7.25 16.40 12.09
C SER A 6 -7.03 17.34 13.28
N LYS A 7 -5.95 17.15 14.05
CA LYS A 7 -5.57 18.04 15.15
C LYS A 7 -5.31 19.45 14.61
N ARG A 8 -4.50 19.58 13.57
CA ARG A 8 -4.19 20.90 12.98
C ARG A 8 -5.39 21.58 12.36
N LEU A 9 -6.28 20.82 11.72
CA LEU A 9 -7.55 21.35 11.21
C LEU A 9 -8.42 21.95 12.32
N ALA A 10 -8.45 21.32 13.51
CA ALA A 10 -9.22 21.77 14.63
C ALA A 10 -8.59 22.98 15.36
N GLU A 11 -7.28 23.02 15.50
CA GLU A 11 -6.56 24.03 16.29
C GLU A 11 -6.14 25.26 15.46
N GLU A 12 -5.71 25.08 14.19
CA GLU A 12 -5.07 26.11 13.39
C GLU A 12 -5.83 26.44 12.09
N GLY A 13 -6.90 25.67 11.79
CA GLY A 13 -7.76 25.92 10.62
C GLY A 13 -7.27 25.24 9.33
N ASP A 14 -8.01 25.52 8.25
CA ASP A 14 -7.89 24.81 6.97
C ASP A 14 -6.55 25.07 6.23
N GLU A 15 -6.07 26.30 6.25
CA GLU A 15 -4.82 26.68 5.58
C GLU A 15 -3.60 26.00 6.21
N ALA A 16 -3.57 25.90 7.54
CA ALA A 16 -2.53 25.15 8.24
C ALA A 16 -2.59 23.65 7.93
N GLY A 17 -3.79 23.09 7.80
CA GLY A 17 -4.01 21.72 7.37
C GLY A 17 -3.50 21.45 5.96
N LYS A 18 -3.78 22.31 4.99
CA LYS A 18 -3.27 22.22 3.61
C LYS A 18 -1.76 22.30 3.55
N SER A 19 -1.17 23.28 4.25
CA SER A 19 0.26 23.47 4.31
C SER A 19 0.99 22.25 4.91
N PHE A 20 0.46 21.69 6.00
CA PHE A 20 0.98 20.45 6.57
C PHE A 20 0.87 19.29 5.58
N PHE A 21 -0.30 19.12 4.96
CA PHE A 21 -0.53 18.04 4.01
C PHE A 21 0.42 18.11 2.80
N ALA A 22 0.66 19.31 2.26
CA ALA A 22 1.62 19.51 1.16
C ALA A 22 3.05 19.07 1.55
N ARG A 23 3.49 19.37 2.78
CA ARG A 23 4.81 18.95 3.29
C ARG A 23 4.84 17.44 3.60
N ALA A 24 3.83 16.92 4.28
CA ALA A 24 3.70 15.49 4.56
C ALA A 24 3.70 14.67 3.28
N ARG A 25 2.95 15.13 2.25
CA ARG A 25 2.93 14.51 0.93
C ARG A 25 4.29 14.58 0.25
N GLY A 26 4.98 15.73 0.27
CA GLY A 26 6.29 15.87 -0.35
C GLY A 26 7.34 14.94 0.25
N VAL A 27 7.43 14.88 1.58
CA VAL A 27 8.35 13.96 2.28
C VAL A 27 8.00 12.51 2.03
N SER A 28 6.70 12.16 2.09
CA SER A 28 6.25 10.78 1.84
C SER A 28 6.52 10.34 0.40
N LEU A 29 6.31 11.20 -0.60
CA LEU A 29 6.60 10.90 -2.00
C LEU A 29 8.10 10.59 -2.21
N VAL A 30 9.00 11.36 -1.59
CA VAL A 30 10.45 11.07 -1.65
C VAL A 30 10.75 9.68 -1.09
N VAL A 31 10.22 9.35 0.09
CA VAL A 31 10.43 8.03 0.71
C VAL A 31 9.86 6.92 -0.18
N LEU A 32 8.65 7.10 -0.72
CA LEU A 32 8.00 6.12 -1.59
C LEU A 32 8.77 5.89 -2.90
N VAL A 33 9.32 6.95 -3.50
CA VAL A 33 10.20 6.82 -4.68
C VAL A 33 11.46 6.04 -4.34
N ILE A 34 12.12 6.37 -3.23
CA ILE A 34 13.34 5.67 -2.80
C ILE A 34 13.02 4.18 -2.58
N VAL A 35 11.97 3.86 -1.84
CA VAL A 35 11.56 2.47 -1.57
C VAL A 35 11.21 1.74 -2.87
N SER A 36 10.48 2.37 -3.79
CA SER A 36 10.13 1.78 -5.08
C SER A 36 11.37 1.51 -5.93
N VAL A 37 12.29 2.46 -6.02
CA VAL A 37 13.54 2.30 -6.78
C VAL A 37 14.41 1.20 -6.16
N LEU A 38 14.60 1.20 -4.85
CA LEU A 38 15.34 0.14 -4.16
C LEU A 38 14.70 -1.23 -4.38
N GLY A 39 13.37 -1.32 -4.31
CA GLY A 39 12.66 -2.56 -4.58
C GLY A 39 12.84 -3.08 -6.00
N VAL A 40 12.85 -2.19 -6.99
CA VAL A 40 13.14 -2.57 -8.39
C VAL A 40 14.58 -3.04 -8.56
N LEU A 41 15.55 -2.33 -7.96
CA LEU A 41 16.97 -2.67 -8.04
C LEU A 41 17.30 -4.00 -7.33
N PHE A 42 16.72 -4.21 -6.16
CA PHE A 42 16.92 -5.40 -5.33
C PHE A 42 15.85 -6.48 -5.53
N ALA A 43 15.04 -6.40 -6.61
CA ALA A 43 13.95 -7.33 -6.87
C ALA A 43 14.41 -8.80 -6.88
N ARG A 44 15.60 -9.11 -7.42
CA ARG A 44 16.17 -10.46 -7.44
C ARG A 44 16.46 -10.98 -6.02
N GLN A 45 17.16 -10.19 -5.21
CA GLN A 45 17.52 -10.56 -3.84
C GLN A 45 16.27 -10.69 -2.95
N LEU A 46 15.31 -9.79 -3.15
CA LEU A 46 14.03 -9.87 -2.46
C LEU A 46 13.26 -11.14 -2.84
N THR A 47 13.21 -11.47 -4.14
CA THR A 47 12.56 -12.71 -4.62
C THR A 47 13.24 -13.95 -4.05
N GLU A 48 14.57 -14.00 -4.02
CA GLU A 48 15.33 -15.09 -3.42
C GLU A 48 15.02 -15.25 -1.92
N LEU A 49 14.81 -14.15 -1.21
CA LEU A 49 14.47 -14.15 0.22
C LEU A 49 13.12 -14.84 0.49
N TRP A 50 12.07 -14.52 -0.27
CA TRP A 50 10.71 -15.02 0.02
C TRP A 50 10.27 -16.20 -0.85
N ALA A 51 10.94 -16.45 -1.98
CA ALA A 51 10.65 -17.52 -2.95
C ALA A 51 11.90 -18.31 -3.37
N GLY A 52 12.85 -18.46 -2.45
CA GLY A 52 14.12 -19.11 -2.76
C GLY A 52 14.01 -20.59 -3.15
N GLY A 53 12.90 -21.27 -2.82
CA GLY A 53 12.63 -22.61 -3.34
C GLY A 53 12.40 -22.68 -4.85
N TYR A 54 12.31 -21.52 -5.54
CA TYR A 54 12.19 -21.47 -7.00
C TYR A 54 13.54 -21.29 -7.70
N VAL A 55 14.65 -21.13 -6.97
CA VAL A 55 15.97 -20.84 -7.54
C VAL A 55 16.43 -21.96 -8.49
N ASP A 56 16.11 -23.22 -8.19
CA ASP A 56 16.45 -24.38 -9.02
C ASP A 56 15.60 -24.47 -10.30
N ASP A 57 14.41 -23.85 -10.33
CA ASP A 57 13.56 -23.69 -11.50
C ASP A 57 13.81 -22.29 -12.12
N VAL A 58 14.86 -22.19 -12.90
CA VAL A 58 15.33 -20.93 -13.49
C VAL A 58 14.23 -20.17 -14.23
N PRO A 59 13.42 -20.78 -15.11
CA PRO A 59 12.33 -20.05 -15.80
C PRO A 59 11.31 -19.46 -14.84
N LYS A 60 10.91 -20.21 -13.82
CA LYS A 60 9.95 -19.77 -12.81
C LYS A 60 10.51 -18.66 -11.92
N PHE A 61 11.77 -18.79 -11.52
CA PHE A 61 12.46 -17.78 -10.72
C PHE A 61 12.59 -16.46 -11.47
N GLU A 62 13.09 -16.48 -12.73
CA GLU A 62 13.25 -15.26 -13.53
C GLU A 62 11.91 -14.58 -13.84
N MET A 63 10.85 -15.36 -14.09
CA MET A 63 9.50 -14.83 -14.22
C MET A 63 9.07 -14.12 -12.93
N THR A 64 9.28 -14.74 -11.77
CA THR A 64 8.92 -14.18 -10.46
C THR A 64 9.71 -12.89 -10.18
N VAL A 65 11.00 -12.85 -10.50
CA VAL A 65 11.83 -11.64 -10.40
C VAL A 65 11.29 -10.52 -11.29
N THR A 66 10.93 -10.85 -12.52
CA THR A 66 10.39 -9.88 -13.49
C THR A 66 9.06 -9.32 -13.00
N MET A 67 8.15 -10.18 -12.55
CA MET A 67 6.86 -9.74 -11.97
C MET A 67 7.08 -8.86 -10.74
N THR A 68 7.97 -9.25 -9.83
CA THR A 68 8.34 -8.46 -8.64
C THR A 68 8.84 -7.07 -9.05
N ARG A 69 9.73 -7.00 -10.03
CA ARG A 69 10.28 -5.74 -10.54
C ARG A 69 9.22 -4.83 -11.14
N VAL A 70 8.29 -5.39 -11.90
CA VAL A 70 7.17 -4.65 -12.50
C VAL A 70 6.18 -4.16 -11.44
N MET A 71 5.92 -4.96 -10.39
CA MET A 71 4.95 -4.63 -9.36
C MET A 71 5.48 -3.63 -8.32
N PHE A 72 6.79 -3.54 -8.08
CA PHE A 72 7.35 -2.69 -7.02
C PHE A 72 6.94 -1.21 -7.09
N PRO A 73 6.86 -0.56 -8.26
CA PRO A 73 6.36 0.81 -8.36
C PRO A 73 4.92 1.00 -7.87
N TYR A 74 4.13 -0.07 -7.72
CA TYR A 74 2.80 -0.01 -7.11
C TYR A 74 2.83 0.59 -5.69
N ILE A 75 3.91 0.37 -4.92
CA ILE A 75 4.09 0.94 -3.58
C ILE A 75 4.00 2.48 -3.61
N PHE A 76 4.56 3.11 -4.64
CA PHE A 76 4.46 4.56 -4.82
C PHE A 76 3.01 5.02 -5.03
N PHE A 77 2.27 4.35 -5.90
CA PHE A 77 0.88 4.70 -6.17
C PHE A 77 -0.03 4.43 -4.98
N MET A 78 0.11 3.26 -4.35
CA MET A 78 -0.64 2.89 -3.15
C MET A 78 -0.38 3.86 -2.00
N GLY A 79 0.88 4.20 -1.74
CA GLY A 79 1.24 5.17 -0.70
C GLY A 79 0.70 6.57 -1.00
N THR A 80 0.73 6.99 -2.26
CA THR A 80 0.13 8.27 -2.70
C THR A 80 -1.39 8.27 -2.51
N ALA A 81 -2.06 7.16 -2.87
CA ALA A 81 -3.50 7.01 -2.66
C ALA A 81 -3.85 6.98 -1.15
N ALA A 82 -3.05 6.31 -0.32
CA ALA A 82 -3.24 6.30 1.13
C ALA A 82 -3.13 7.70 1.77
N LEU A 83 -2.24 8.54 1.27
CA LEU A 83 -2.15 9.95 1.68
C LEU A 83 -3.41 10.73 1.27
N GLY A 84 -3.90 10.54 0.05
CA GLY A 84 -5.14 11.12 -0.42
C GLY A 84 -6.34 10.70 0.44
N MET A 85 -6.45 9.40 0.73
CA MET A 85 -7.48 8.87 1.64
C MET A 85 -7.39 9.50 3.04
N ALA A 86 -6.19 9.74 3.56
CA ALA A 86 -6.01 10.38 4.86
C ALA A 86 -6.56 11.81 4.87
N ALA A 87 -6.35 12.60 3.80
CA ALA A 87 -6.90 13.94 3.68
C ALA A 87 -8.44 13.91 3.54
N LEU A 88 -8.97 13.02 2.68
CA LEU A 88 -10.41 12.85 2.49
C LEU A 88 -11.12 12.44 3.79
N ASN A 89 -10.54 11.51 4.55
CA ASN A 89 -11.07 11.08 5.84
C ASN A 89 -11.04 12.20 6.88
N ALA A 90 -9.94 12.98 6.95
CA ALA A 90 -9.85 14.13 7.86
C ALA A 90 -10.90 15.20 7.54
N LYS A 91 -11.31 15.31 6.28
CA LYS A 91 -12.38 16.19 5.78
C LYS A 91 -13.76 15.53 5.75
N LYS A 92 -13.92 14.33 6.34
CA LYS A 92 -15.18 13.57 6.41
C LYS A 92 -15.75 13.13 5.05
N HIS A 93 -14.94 13.05 4.02
CA HIS A 93 -15.30 12.52 2.69
C HIS A 93 -15.05 11.00 2.60
N PHE A 94 -15.70 10.23 3.47
CA PHE A 94 -15.45 8.80 3.67
C PHE A 94 -15.80 7.94 2.45
N ALA A 95 -16.85 8.28 1.71
CA ALA A 95 -17.32 7.48 0.58
C ALA A 95 -16.25 7.32 -0.51
N VAL A 96 -15.59 8.43 -0.90
CA VAL A 96 -14.53 8.40 -1.92
C VAL A 96 -13.29 7.65 -1.40
N ALA A 97 -12.94 7.88 -0.12
CA ALA A 97 -11.84 7.19 0.51
C ALA A 97 -12.05 5.67 0.57
N ALA A 98 -13.28 5.22 0.85
CA ALA A 98 -13.62 3.80 0.91
C ALA A 98 -13.74 3.15 -0.48
N PHE A 99 -14.14 3.91 -1.51
CA PHE A 99 -14.32 3.37 -2.85
C PHE A 99 -13.00 3.14 -3.61
N ALA A 100 -11.97 3.95 -3.33
CA ALA A 100 -10.70 3.85 -4.04
C ALA A 100 -10.04 2.45 -3.95
N PRO A 101 -9.97 1.77 -2.78
CA PRO A 101 -9.45 0.41 -2.70
C PRO A 101 -10.30 -0.63 -3.44
N ALA A 102 -11.61 -0.40 -3.64
CA ALA A 102 -12.46 -1.32 -4.39
C ALA A 102 -12.08 -1.39 -5.88
N LEU A 103 -11.46 -0.36 -6.42
CA LEU A 103 -10.92 -0.34 -7.77
C LEU A 103 -9.75 -1.31 -7.97
N PHE A 104 -9.07 -1.70 -6.87
CA PHE A 104 -7.91 -2.60 -6.90
C PHE A 104 -8.16 -3.92 -7.65
N SER A 105 -9.37 -4.46 -7.56
CA SER A 105 -9.70 -5.71 -8.24
C SER A 105 -10.02 -5.55 -9.74
N VAL A 106 -10.32 -4.34 -10.20
CA VAL A 106 -10.79 -4.10 -11.57
C VAL A 106 -9.66 -4.28 -12.59
N GLY A 107 -8.49 -3.70 -12.33
CA GLY A 107 -7.34 -3.82 -13.23
C GLY A 107 -6.77 -5.23 -13.26
N ILE A 108 -6.67 -5.91 -12.10
CA ILE A 108 -6.19 -7.30 -12.05
C ILE A 108 -7.13 -8.22 -12.83
N VAL A 109 -8.44 -8.12 -12.58
CA VAL A 109 -9.44 -8.94 -13.29
C VAL A 109 -9.48 -8.59 -14.78
N GLY A 110 -9.42 -7.30 -15.12
CA GLY A 110 -9.36 -6.84 -16.51
C GLY A 110 -8.12 -7.36 -17.23
N ALA A 111 -6.95 -7.31 -16.60
CA ALA A 111 -5.71 -7.83 -17.16
C ALA A 111 -5.74 -9.35 -17.32
N ALA A 112 -6.30 -10.08 -16.34
CA ALA A 112 -6.44 -11.54 -16.40
C ALA A 112 -7.35 -12.00 -17.55
N ILE A 113 -8.38 -11.23 -17.86
CA ILE A 113 -9.32 -11.53 -18.97
C ILE A 113 -8.70 -11.14 -20.32
N ALA A 114 -8.00 -9.98 -20.37
CA ALA A 114 -7.45 -9.45 -21.62
C ALA A 114 -6.21 -10.22 -22.11
N TRP A 115 -5.36 -10.66 -21.19
CA TRP A 115 -4.12 -11.38 -21.51
C TRP A 115 -3.98 -12.64 -20.66
N ARG A 116 -3.62 -13.75 -21.32
CA ARG A 116 -3.37 -15.04 -20.65
C ARG A 116 -1.90 -15.20 -20.24
N ASP A 117 -1.22 -14.11 -19.88
CA ASP A 117 0.18 -14.08 -19.48
C ASP A 117 0.29 -13.66 -18.00
N PRO A 118 1.09 -14.36 -17.19
CA PRO A 118 1.32 -13.96 -15.79
C PRO A 118 1.79 -12.51 -15.62
N LEU A 119 2.58 -11.97 -16.55
CA LEU A 119 3.02 -10.58 -16.55
C LEU A 119 1.86 -9.59 -16.65
N ALA A 120 0.76 -9.97 -17.30
CA ALA A 120 -0.43 -9.14 -17.37
C ALA A 120 -1.00 -8.83 -15.98
N LEU A 121 -0.93 -9.79 -15.06
CA LEU A 121 -1.37 -9.57 -13.67
C LEU A 121 -0.50 -8.53 -12.96
N ALA A 122 0.81 -8.55 -13.18
CA ALA A 122 1.71 -7.56 -12.62
C ALA A 122 1.44 -6.14 -13.16
N VAL A 123 1.17 -6.04 -14.46
CA VAL A 123 0.76 -4.78 -15.11
C VAL A 123 -0.62 -4.35 -14.61
N GLY A 124 -1.57 -5.28 -14.42
CA GLY A 124 -2.88 -5.01 -13.83
C GLY A 124 -2.80 -4.38 -12.44
N VAL A 125 -1.94 -4.92 -11.57
CA VAL A 125 -1.68 -4.35 -10.24
C VAL A 125 -1.15 -2.91 -10.35
N LEU A 126 -0.25 -2.65 -11.28
CA LEU A 126 0.29 -1.31 -11.47
C LEU A 126 -0.77 -0.34 -11.98
N ALA A 127 -1.60 -0.78 -12.94
CA ALA A 127 -2.72 0.00 -13.46
C ALA A 127 -3.73 0.35 -12.35
N ASP A 128 -4.03 -0.60 -11.46
CA ASP A 128 -4.88 -0.36 -10.29
C ASP A 128 -4.33 0.74 -9.38
N GLY A 129 -3.03 0.74 -9.12
CA GLY A 129 -2.39 1.80 -8.33
C GLY A 129 -2.58 3.18 -8.95
N VAL A 130 -2.37 3.29 -10.26
CA VAL A 130 -2.61 4.53 -11.02
C VAL A 130 -4.08 4.94 -10.95
N MET A 131 -5.00 4.00 -11.17
CA MET A 131 -6.44 4.27 -11.12
C MET A 131 -6.90 4.77 -9.75
N GLN A 132 -6.37 4.21 -8.66
CA GLN A 132 -6.67 4.65 -7.29
C GLN A 132 -6.27 6.13 -7.07
N VAL A 133 -5.11 6.54 -7.55
CA VAL A 133 -4.66 7.93 -7.44
C VAL A 133 -5.53 8.85 -8.28
N ILE A 134 -5.82 8.47 -9.54
CA ILE A 134 -6.65 9.25 -10.44
C ILE A 134 -8.07 9.41 -9.90
N ALA A 135 -8.68 8.35 -9.39
CA ALA A 135 -10.05 8.37 -8.86
C ALA A 135 -10.22 9.32 -7.66
N GLN A 136 -9.19 9.51 -6.86
CA GLN A 136 -9.21 10.41 -5.70
C GLN A 136 -8.97 11.87 -6.08
N PHE A 137 -8.32 12.14 -7.21
CA PHE A 137 -7.88 13.47 -7.59
C PHE A 137 -9.03 14.52 -7.66
N PRO A 138 -10.21 14.22 -8.25
CA PRO A 138 -11.32 15.19 -8.29
C PRO A 138 -11.81 15.58 -6.89
N ALA A 139 -11.87 14.62 -5.97
CA ALA A 139 -12.31 14.86 -4.59
C ALA A 139 -11.26 15.68 -3.82
N LEU A 140 -9.98 15.37 -3.96
CA LEU A 140 -8.88 16.15 -3.38
C LEU A 140 -8.87 17.59 -3.90
N LYS A 141 -9.16 17.80 -5.19
CA LYS A 141 -9.28 19.12 -5.78
C LYS A 141 -10.44 19.90 -5.17
N ARG A 142 -11.59 19.27 -4.97
CA ARG A 142 -12.78 19.91 -4.36
C ARG A 142 -12.53 20.38 -2.93
N ILE A 143 -11.75 19.65 -2.15
CA ILE A 143 -11.40 20.04 -0.77
C ILE A 143 -10.17 20.95 -0.69
N GLY A 144 -9.54 21.30 -1.83
CA GLY A 144 -8.38 22.20 -1.90
C GLY A 144 -7.04 21.58 -1.48
N TYR A 145 -6.91 20.25 -1.49
CA TYR A 145 -5.71 19.50 -1.03
C TYR A 145 -4.84 19.02 -2.22
N THR A 146 -4.80 19.79 -3.29
CA THR A 146 -3.99 19.53 -4.50
C THR A 146 -2.77 20.44 -4.63
N GLU A 147 -2.38 21.14 -3.56
CA GLU A 147 -1.16 21.95 -3.57
C GLU A 147 0.05 21.13 -3.98
N LEU A 148 1.03 21.79 -4.59
CA LEU A 148 2.30 21.13 -4.94
C LEU A 148 2.99 20.57 -3.71
N PRO A 149 3.53 19.35 -3.79
CA PRO A 149 4.23 18.75 -2.67
C PRO A 149 5.48 19.56 -2.30
N LYS A 150 5.64 19.86 -1.02
CA LYS A 150 6.79 20.60 -0.48
C LYS A 150 7.66 19.63 0.31
N ILE A 151 8.95 19.56 -0.01
CA ILE A 151 9.89 18.68 0.70
C ILE A 151 10.49 19.46 1.87
N ASP A 152 10.01 19.15 3.09
CA ASP A 152 10.51 19.75 4.31
C ASP A 152 10.61 18.71 5.45
N PHE A 153 11.79 18.11 5.58
CA PHE A 153 12.11 17.16 6.66
C PHE A 153 12.32 17.82 8.01
N LYS A 154 12.45 19.16 8.07
CA LYS A 154 12.71 19.90 9.29
C LYS A 154 11.42 20.36 9.99
N ASP A 155 10.29 20.34 9.29
CA ASP A 155 8.99 20.71 9.86
C ASP A 155 8.68 19.85 11.11
N PRO A 156 8.38 20.46 12.27
CA PRO A 156 8.15 19.73 13.51
C PRO A 156 6.94 18.78 13.43
N HIS A 157 5.91 19.13 12.67
CA HIS A 157 4.71 18.29 12.51
C HIS A 157 4.95 17.10 11.58
N VAL A 158 5.78 17.27 10.56
CA VAL A 158 6.25 16.15 9.71
C VAL A 158 7.09 15.19 10.54
N ARG A 159 7.98 15.70 11.40
CA ARG A 159 8.75 14.87 12.33
C ARG A 159 7.86 14.14 13.34
N GLU A 160 6.84 14.81 13.87
CA GLU A 160 5.85 14.16 14.74
C GLU A 160 5.14 13.03 14.03
N MET A 161 4.70 13.26 12.79
CA MET A 161 4.10 12.23 11.94
C MET A 161 5.03 11.02 11.76
N LEU A 162 6.29 11.25 11.40
CA LEU A 162 7.28 10.19 11.21
C LEU A 162 7.57 9.43 12.52
N LYS A 163 7.69 10.14 13.66
CA LYS A 163 7.87 9.51 14.97
C LYS A 163 6.70 8.61 15.37
N ARG A 164 5.48 8.93 14.95
CA ARG A 164 4.30 8.10 15.21
C ARG A 164 4.23 6.88 14.27
N ILE A 165 4.67 7.03 13.02
CA ILE A 165 4.69 5.94 12.03
C ILE A 165 5.73 4.89 12.40
N LEU A 166 6.91 5.29 12.86
CA LEU A 166 8.06 4.40 13.09
C LEU A 166 7.74 3.22 14.03
N PRO A 167 7.21 3.41 15.24
CA PRO A 167 6.88 2.29 16.13
C PRO A 167 5.76 1.40 15.58
N MET A 168 4.78 1.98 14.86
CA MET A 168 3.74 1.18 14.19
C MET A 168 4.33 0.30 13.09
N THR A 169 5.30 0.79 12.34
CA THR A 169 6.00 0.02 11.30
C THR A 169 6.79 -1.15 11.92
N PHE A 170 7.45 -0.94 13.05
CA PHE A 170 8.14 -2.03 13.77
C PHE A 170 7.14 -3.06 14.30
N GLY A 171 6.02 -2.66 14.87
CA GLY A 171 5.00 -3.59 15.35
C GLY A 171 4.42 -4.46 14.23
N LEU A 172 4.13 -3.89 13.08
CA LEU A 172 3.69 -4.62 11.89
C LEU A 172 4.82 -5.45 11.27
N GLY A 173 6.08 -5.05 11.46
CA GLY A 173 7.26 -5.72 10.91
C GLY A 173 7.35 -7.18 11.32
N VAL A 174 7.02 -7.50 12.58
CA VAL A 174 7.00 -8.89 13.08
C VAL A 174 6.04 -9.76 12.27
N TYR A 175 4.83 -9.27 12.01
CA TYR A 175 3.84 -9.98 11.19
C TYR A 175 4.34 -10.20 9.75
N TYR A 176 4.99 -9.18 9.15
CA TYR A 176 5.51 -9.32 7.80
C TYR A 176 6.73 -10.25 7.72
N VAL A 177 7.56 -10.31 8.76
CA VAL A 177 8.66 -11.30 8.85
C VAL A 177 8.10 -12.71 8.86
N ASP A 178 7.07 -12.98 9.68
CA ASP A 178 6.38 -14.27 9.71
C ASP A 178 5.81 -14.63 8.32
N LEU A 179 5.16 -13.67 7.66
CA LEU A 179 4.62 -13.87 6.32
C LEU A 179 5.72 -14.22 5.29
N VAL A 180 6.86 -13.52 5.32
CA VAL A 180 8.00 -13.79 4.42
C VAL A 180 8.57 -15.17 4.68
N LEU A 181 8.77 -15.56 5.95
CA LEU A 181 9.26 -16.90 6.33
C LEU A 181 8.28 -17.99 5.87
N SER A 182 6.99 -17.80 6.12
CA SER A 182 5.96 -18.73 5.67
C SER A 182 6.00 -18.92 4.16
N ARG A 183 6.11 -17.83 3.39
CA ARG A 183 6.21 -17.88 1.93
C ARG A 183 7.50 -18.56 1.48
N ARG A 184 8.60 -18.34 2.17
CA ARG A 184 9.89 -19.01 1.91
C ARG A 184 9.75 -20.53 2.03
N PHE A 185 9.23 -21.03 3.16
CA PHE A 185 9.01 -22.46 3.35
C PHE A 185 8.02 -23.05 2.33
N LEU A 186 6.92 -22.35 2.04
CA LEU A 186 5.95 -22.79 1.04
C LEU A 186 6.54 -22.90 -0.36
N SER A 187 7.55 -22.10 -0.69
CA SER A 187 8.22 -22.17 -2.00
C SER A 187 9.01 -23.47 -2.19
N GLU A 188 9.37 -24.17 -1.09
CA GLU A 188 10.12 -25.43 -1.10
C GLU A 188 9.21 -26.67 -1.10
N LEU A 189 7.90 -26.51 -0.82
CA LEU A 189 6.95 -27.63 -0.69
C LEU A 189 6.35 -28.15 -2.01
N GLY A 190 6.78 -27.59 -3.15
CA GLY A 190 6.35 -28.03 -4.47
C GLY A 190 5.19 -27.21 -5.07
N GLU A 191 4.68 -27.69 -6.21
CA GLU A 191 3.70 -26.95 -7.00
C GLU A 191 2.35 -26.82 -6.27
N GLY A 192 1.78 -25.61 -6.30
CA GLY A 192 0.46 -25.32 -5.73
C GLY A 192 0.45 -24.94 -4.24
N ALA A 193 1.49 -25.25 -3.45
CA ALA A 193 1.53 -24.99 -2.01
C ALA A 193 1.26 -23.51 -1.67
N GLN A 194 1.85 -22.58 -2.40
CA GLN A 194 1.63 -21.14 -2.26
C GLN A 194 0.17 -20.74 -2.50
N SER A 195 -0.45 -21.32 -3.53
CA SER A 195 -1.84 -21.05 -3.88
C SER A 195 -2.80 -21.63 -2.85
N TRP A 196 -2.61 -22.88 -2.44
CA TRP A 196 -3.44 -23.53 -1.42
C TRP A 196 -3.38 -22.80 -0.08
N PHE A 197 -2.19 -22.40 0.35
CA PHE A 197 -2.04 -21.60 1.56
C PHE A 197 -2.76 -20.25 1.44
N SER A 198 -2.66 -19.59 0.29
CA SER A 198 -3.33 -18.30 0.06
C SER A 198 -4.85 -18.44 0.11
N TRP A 199 -5.42 -19.51 -0.45
CA TRP A 199 -6.86 -19.77 -0.37
C TRP A 199 -7.30 -20.10 1.06
N ALA A 200 -6.55 -20.95 1.76
CA ALA A 200 -6.85 -21.29 3.16
C ALA A 200 -6.81 -20.05 4.06
N SER A 201 -5.79 -19.20 3.91
CA SER A 201 -5.67 -17.94 4.67
C SER A 201 -6.86 -17.03 4.42
N ARG A 202 -7.29 -16.84 3.16
CA ARG A 202 -8.46 -16.01 2.84
C ARG A 202 -9.75 -16.53 3.46
N LEU A 203 -9.93 -17.85 3.56
CA LEU A 203 -11.08 -18.45 4.23
C LEU A 203 -11.05 -18.18 5.74
N CYS A 204 -9.86 -18.17 6.36
CA CYS A 204 -9.70 -17.82 7.78
C CYS A 204 -9.89 -16.31 8.03
N ASP A 205 -9.44 -15.46 7.10
CA ASP A 205 -9.57 -14.01 7.20
C ASP A 205 -11.02 -13.53 7.13
N LEU A 206 -11.92 -14.24 6.42
CA LEU A 206 -13.33 -13.88 6.27
C LEU A 206 -14.07 -13.78 7.61
N PRO A 207 -14.10 -14.84 8.47
CA PRO A 207 -14.72 -14.73 9.78
C PRO A 207 -14.03 -13.70 10.67
N GLN A 208 -12.70 -13.64 10.64
CA GLN A 208 -11.94 -12.68 11.42
C GLN A 208 -12.30 -11.25 11.02
N GLY A 209 -12.36 -10.94 9.72
CA GLY A 209 -12.75 -9.61 9.23
C GLY A 209 -14.16 -9.21 9.68
N ILE A 210 -15.12 -10.13 9.61
CA ILE A 210 -16.52 -9.84 9.99
C ILE A 210 -16.65 -9.67 11.52
N PHE A 211 -16.19 -10.66 12.30
CA PHE A 211 -16.43 -10.68 13.75
C PHE A 211 -15.53 -9.70 14.49
N VAL A 212 -14.23 -9.65 14.17
CA VAL A 212 -13.29 -8.77 14.86
C VAL A 212 -13.61 -7.30 14.57
N MET A 213 -13.92 -6.95 13.32
CA MET A 213 -14.29 -5.58 12.96
C MET A 213 -15.62 -5.17 13.60
N ALA A 214 -16.61 -6.06 13.65
CA ALA A 214 -17.89 -5.78 14.30
C ALA A 214 -17.71 -5.56 15.81
N ILE A 215 -16.97 -6.43 16.50
CA ILE A 215 -16.71 -6.29 17.93
C ILE A 215 -15.87 -5.05 18.23
N SER A 216 -14.82 -4.80 17.46
CA SER A 216 -13.96 -3.63 17.64
C SER A 216 -14.76 -2.31 17.46
N SER A 217 -15.64 -2.26 16.47
CA SER A 217 -16.48 -1.08 16.25
C SER A 217 -17.54 -0.87 17.33
N ALA A 218 -17.98 -1.95 17.99
CA ALA A 218 -18.96 -1.89 19.08
C ALA A 218 -18.33 -1.60 20.45
N THR A 219 -17.04 -1.89 20.63
CA THR A 219 -16.34 -1.76 21.92
C THR A 219 -15.47 -0.51 22.04
N LEU A 220 -15.16 0.16 20.92
CA LEU A 220 -14.46 1.44 20.93
C LEU A 220 -15.50 2.56 21.15
N PRO A 221 -15.37 3.37 22.23
CA PRO A 221 -16.25 4.51 22.51
C PRO A 221 -16.07 5.63 21.49
#